data_b515a97ebf96e70aaa101c2da23c508f
#
_entry.id   b515a97ebf96e70aaa101c2da23c508f
#
_cell.length_a   1.000
_cell.length_b   1.000
_cell.length_c   1.000
_cell.angle_alpha   90.00
_cell.angle_beta   90.00
_cell.angle_gamma   90.00
#
_symmetry.space_group_name_H-M   'P 1'
#
loop_
_entity.id
_entity.type
_entity.pdbx_description
1 polymer ?
#
loop_
_entity_poly.entity_id
_entity_poly.type
_entity_poly.pdbx_seq_one_letter_code
_entity_poly.pdbx_strand_id
1 'polypeptide(L)'
;RDSYSTAYNLEPDLKESPGTMRDFHTALWILQHCYGLDSLNAIDNANVISEGFEKTTQAYNFIKSLRFATNITTQKNRLNFEAQIEVSKNAKLNNVSSKNSVEIMMKKYYESASTLSYFNEIIFEKYVEKSQSIFSRKVYGIHKNKNKIGIQNVDLKDNKNLIFEIFIEIGKSKEISLINTETKSLIKANIDLIDDNFRQNPLYSEQFLNILRSKNNLSSILKTMKTLGVLQAYIPEFAEVVGQMQFDLFHVYTVDEHTFKVVRNMRQMKLYKQKGFELEHELINKIPKIEILYIAGIFHDLGKGKGGDHSEIGAKTSLNFAKRLGMSSTDANLISWLVKKHLIMSSISQKKDISEPETIKEFIQHVEQNEKLDYLYLLTINDIRATNPALWNGWKHQLLKDLYILSRSKINQQPVMASSETALERKKNVLIKFNDEQRNILKRYFDNLDNSFFNKNDTESLSWQSGLIIKNQNKNIVVGCKAIFENLIKIFIKVENSQGLFYKFTKVLERSGLEVIDANIFSSIDNKVAANTFITKFSHHCLLYTSDAADEVRRV
;
A
#
# COMPACT_ATOMS: atom_id res chain seq x y z
N ARG A 1 15.09 15.42 6.16
CA ARG A 1 13.89 15.26 5.28
C ARG A 1 13.60 13.79 4.95
N ASP A 2 14.53 12.89 5.11
CA ASP A 2 14.36 11.46 4.77
C ASP A 2 13.28 10.72 5.62
N SER A 3 12.90 11.28 6.77
CA SER A 3 11.85 10.74 7.64
C SER A 3 10.40 11.07 7.20
N TYR A 4 10.22 12.04 6.28
CA TYR A 4 8.90 12.49 5.79
C TYR A 4 8.84 12.31 4.26
N SER A 5 8.55 11.10 3.82
CA SER A 5 8.56 10.77 2.39
C SER A 5 7.35 11.28 1.58
N THR A 6 6.28 11.75 2.25
CA THR A 6 5.03 12.16 1.59
C THR A 6 4.27 13.21 2.41
N ALA A 7 3.57 14.13 1.72
CA ALA A 7 2.63 15.08 2.32
C ALA A 7 1.38 14.39 2.92
N TYR A 8 1.16 13.12 2.60
CA TYR A 8 -0.03 12.33 2.97
C TYR A 8 0.18 11.42 4.17
N ASN A 9 1.10 11.77 5.07
CA ASN A 9 1.24 11.11 6.37
C ASN A 9 0.02 11.43 7.24
N LEU A 10 -0.56 10.43 7.92
CA LEU A 10 -1.74 10.62 8.77
C LEU A 10 -1.45 11.43 10.04
N GLU A 11 -0.21 11.46 10.50
CA GLU A 11 0.23 12.26 11.65
C GLU A 11 1.33 13.25 11.23
N PRO A 12 0.99 14.30 10.45
CA PRO A 12 1.99 15.21 9.88
C PRO A 12 2.61 16.14 10.94
N ASP A 13 3.85 16.55 10.70
CA ASP A 13 4.44 17.73 11.34
C ASP A 13 4.06 18.98 10.53
N LEU A 14 3.29 19.87 11.13
CA LEU A 14 2.73 21.07 10.47
C LEU A 14 3.79 22.14 10.13
N LYS A 15 5.03 21.94 10.58
CA LYS A 15 6.17 22.80 10.24
C LYS A 15 7.09 22.16 9.20
N GLU A 16 7.43 20.86 9.36
CA GLU A 16 8.52 20.21 8.63
C GLU A 16 8.06 19.22 7.54
N SER A 17 6.82 18.73 7.60
CA SER A 17 6.31 17.80 6.56
C SER A 17 6.22 18.48 5.20
N PRO A 18 6.33 17.73 4.08
CA PRO A 18 6.13 18.26 2.74
C PRO A 18 4.79 18.99 2.61
N GLY A 19 4.79 20.15 1.97
CA GLY A 19 3.59 20.97 1.79
C GLY A 19 3.16 21.73 3.04
N THR A 20 4.02 21.90 4.04
CA THR A 20 3.71 22.69 5.24
C THR A 20 4.50 24.01 5.31
N MET A 21 4.58 24.60 6.50
CA MET A 21 5.16 25.93 6.71
C MET A 21 6.57 26.10 6.13
N ARG A 22 7.42 25.07 6.27
CA ARG A 22 8.81 25.13 5.78
C ARG A 22 8.89 25.23 4.26
N ASP A 23 8.07 24.49 3.55
CA ASP A 23 8.06 24.52 2.09
C ASP A 23 7.60 25.88 1.57
N PHE A 24 6.56 26.43 2.16
CA PHE A 24 6.10 27.77 1.82
C PHE A 24 7.16 28.86 2.07
N HIS A 25 7.79 28.84 3.26
CA HIS A 25 8.86 29.80 3.58
C HIS A 25 10.07 29.63 2.66
N THR A 26 10.44 28.41 2.29
CA THR A 26 11.54 28.16 1.35
C THR A 26 11.23 28.79 -0.01
N ALA A 27 10.01 28.61 -0.52
CA ALA A 27 9.60 29.25 -1.77
C ALA A 27 9.63 30.79 -1.69
N LEU A 28 9.15 31.37 -0.57
CA LEU A 28 9.23 32.83 -0.35
C LEU A 28 10.68 33.35 -0.33
N TRP A 29 11.59 32.65 0.33
CA TRP A 29 13.01 33.04 0.36
C TRP A 29 13.66 33.01 -1.03
N ILE A 30 13.30 32.01 -1.87
CA ILE A 30 13.75 31.98 -3.26
C ILE A 30 13.18 33.17 -4.04
N LEU A 31 11.90 33.48 -3.88
CA LEU A 31 11.25 34.60 -4.57
C LEU A 31 11.86 35.95 -4.16
N GLN A 32 12.10 36.15 -2.88
CA GLN A 32 12.72 37.35 -2.35
C GLN A 32 14.17 37.48 -2.87
N HIS A 33 14.97 36.43 -2.72
CA HIS A 33 16.39 36.49 -3.06
C HIS A 33 16.65 36.58 -4.58
N CYS A 34 15.90 35.82 -5.38
CA CYS A 34 16.19 35.67 -6.81
C CYS A 34 15.37 36.59 -7.70
N TYR A 35 14.22 37.08 -7.23
CA TYR A 35 13.29 37.88 -8.00
C TYR A 35 12.95 39.24 -7.35
N GLY A 36 13.47 39.54 -6.14
CA GLY A 36 13.21 40.78 -5.42
C GLY A 36 11.75 40.93 -4.94
N LEU A 37 10.99 39.83 -4.86
CA LEU A 37 9.60 39.84 -4.45
C LEU A 37 9.51 39.63 -2.93
N ASP A 38 9.40 40.72 -2.18
CA ASP A 38 9.49 40.76 -0.71
C ASP A 38 8.16 40.69 0.01
N SER A 39 7.05 40.81 -0.72
CA SER A 39 5.70 40.76 -0.16
C SER A 39 4.76 39.83 -0.93
N LEU A 40 3.72 39.34 -0.25
CA LEU A 40 2.69 38.47 -0.86
C LEU A 40 1.99 39.19 -2.02
N ASN A 41 1.76 40.51 -1.88
CA ASN A 41 1.15 41.33 -2.94
C ASN A 41 2.09 41.47 -4.15
N ALA A 42 3.40 41.62 -3.94
CA ALA A 42 4.37 41.65 -5.03
C ALA A 42 4.41 40.34 -5.78
N ILE A 43 4.31 39.20 -5.07
CA ILE A 43 4.27 37.87 -5.66
C ILE A 43 3.00 37.66 -6.49
N ASP A 44 1.85 38.10 -5.99
CA ASP A 44 0.57 37.98 -6.71
C ASP A 44 0.59 38.84 -7.99
N ASN A 45 1.00 40.10 -7.88
CA ASN A 45 1.11 41.02 -9.03
C ASN A 45 2.13 40.53 -10.09
N ALA A 46 3.15 39.83 -9.68
CA ALA A 46 4.15 39.28 -10.60
C ALA A 46 3.68 38.05 -11.39
N ASN A 47 2.47 37.54 -11.12
CA ASN A 47 1.88 36.36 -11.76
C ASN A 47 2.87 35.17 -11.85
N VAL A 48 3.61 34.95 -10.76
CA VAL A 48 4.63 33.89 -10.70
C VAL A 48 4.00 32.52 -10.90
N ILE A 49 2.72 32.38 -10.55
CA ILE A 49 1.88 31.20 -10.76
C ILE A 49 0.68 31.60 -11.60
N SER A 50 0.44 30.88 -12.69
CA SER A 50 -0.66 31.12 -13.62
C SER A 50 -2.07 30.95 -13.04
N GLU A 51 -2.21 30.32 -11.88
CA GLU A 51 -3.51 30.06 -11.22
C GLU A 51 -3.91 31.13 -10.20
N GLY A 52 -3.10 32.19 -10.06
CA GLY A 52 -3.26 33.18 -8.99
C GLY A 52 -2.67 32.69 -7.64
N PHE A 53 -2.23 33.63 -6.84
CA PHE A 53 -1.59 33.35 -5.54
C PHE A 53 -2.59 33.18 -4.41
N GLU A 54 -3.87 33.48 -4.65
CA GLU A 54 -4.93 33.46 -3.65
C GLU A 54 -5.11 32.06 -3.00
N LYS A 55 -5.21 31.00 -3.83
CA LYS A 55 -5.34 29.62 -3.32
C LYS A 55 -4.15 29.22 -2.45
N THR A 56 -2.96 29.64 -2.84
CA THR A 56 -1.71 29.37 -2.08
C THR A 56 -1.75 30.09 -0.73
N THR A 57 -2.19 31.34 -0.70
CA THR A 57 -2.34 32.13 0.54
C THR A 57 -3.41 31.54 1.45
N GLN A 58 -4.55 31.12 0.91
CA GLN A 58 -5.60 30.44 1.68
C GLN A 58 -5.09 29.13 2.29
N ALA A 59 -4.37 28.31 1.53
CA ALA A 59 -3.76 27.07 2.00
C ALA A 59 -2.74 27.32 3.14
N TYR A 60 -1.88 28.32 2.97
CA TYR A 60 -0.92 28.72 4.01
C TYR A 60 -1.62 29.17 5.30
N ASN A 61 -2.62 30.05 5.18
CA ASN A 61 -3.36 30.54 6.33
C ASN A 61 -4.09 29.41 7.07
N PHE A 62 -4.62 28.44 6.35
CA PHE A 62 -5.25 27.26 6.96
C PHE A 62 -4.21 26.43 7.74
N ILE A 63 -3.06 26.09 7.14
CA ILE A 63 -1.99 25.32 7.83
C ILE A 63 -1.43 26.08 9.03
N LYS A 64 -1.26 27.41 8.91
CA LYS A 64 -0.85 28.29 10.01
C LYS A 64 -1.83 28.23 11.18
N SER A 65 -3.14 28.34 10.90
CA SER A 65 -4.20 28.29 11.91
C SER A 65 -4.27 26.90 12.56
N LEU A 66 -4.15 25.84 11.77
CA LEU A 66 -4.13 24.46 12.25
C LEU A 66 -2.92 24.21 13.16
N ARG A 67 -1.73 24.70 12.78
CA ARG A 67 -0.53 24.63 13.60
C ARG A 67 -0.68 25.38 14.91
N PHE A 68 -1.26 26.57 14.88
CA PHE A 68 -1.53 27.37 16.09
C PHE A 68 -2.45 26.61 17.05
N ALA A 69 -3.56 26.07 16.56
CA ALA A 69 -4.48 25.26 17.36
C ALA A 69 -3.77 24.01 17.95
N THR A 70 -2.98 23.30 17.15
CA THR A 70 -2.21 22.14 17.61
C THR A 70 -1.19 22.48 18.69
N ASN A 71 -0.49 23.61 18.54
CA ASN A 71 0.49 24.07 19.54
C ASN A 71 -0.16 24.45 20.88
N ILE A 72 -1.34 25.09 20.86
CA ILE A 72 -2.10 25.40 22.09
C ILE A 72 -2.50 24.09 22.78
N THR A 73 -2.94 23.10 22.02
CA THR A 73 -3.47 21.84 22.57
C THR A 73 -2.35 20.91 23.07
N THR A 74 -1.24 20.79 22.33
CA THR A 74 -0.23 19.75 22.58
C THR A 74 1.18 20.25 22.83
N GLN A 75 1.43 21.56 22.66
CA GLN A 75 2.76 22.21 22.70
C GLN A 75 3.76 21.61 21.67
N LYS A 76 3.25 20.93 20.61
CA LYS A 76 4.05 20.28 19.56
C LYS A 76 3.56 20.71 18.18
N ASN A 77 4.40 20.55 17.17
CA ASN A 77 4.01 20.79 15.76
C ASN A 77 3.39 19.54 15.10
N ARG A 78 3.49 18.36 15.72
CA ARG A 78 2.97 17.11 15.19
C ARG A 78 1.48 16.98 15.48
N LEU A 79 0.71 16.83 14.43
CA LEU A 79 -0.74 16.63 14.48
C LEU A 79 -1.03 15.11 14.56
N ASN A 80 -0.75 14.51 15.74
CA ASN A 80 -1.06 13.11 16.01
C ASN A 80 -2.57 12.88 16.15
N PHE A 81 -3.02 11.61 16.18
CA PHE A 81 -4.44 11.27 16.24
C PHE A 81 -5.19 11.92 17.42
N GLU A 82 -4.55 12.02 18.58
CA GLU A 82 -5.14 12.66 19.76
C GLU A 82 -5.35 14.17 19.53
N ALA A 83 -4.32 14.85 18.97
CA ALA A 83 -4.40 16.25 18.62
C ALA A 83 -5.45 16.51 17.53
N GLN A 84 -5.60 15.61 16.55
CA GLN A 84 -6.63 15.71 15.52
C GLN A 84 -8.04 15.74 16.11
N ILE A 85 -8.32 14.84 17.08
CA ILE A 85 -9.61 14.76 17.77
C ILE A 85 -9.86 16.08 18.54
N GLU A 86 -8.89 16.55 19.29
CA GLU A 86 -9.05 17.72 20.15
C GLU A 86 -9.20 19.01 19.33
N VAL A 87 -8.34 19.20 18.33
CA VAL A 87 -8.40 20.38 17.45
C VAL A 87 -9.70 20.40 16.62
N SER A 88 -10.16 19.24 16.13
CA SER A 88 -11.40 19.17 15.35
C SER A 88 -12.66 19.50 16.17
N LYS A 89 -12.68 19.16 17.46
CA LYS A 89 -13.76 19.56 18.40
C LYS A 89 -13.82 21.07 18.57
N ASN A 90 -12.66 21.71 18.74
CA ASN A 90 -12.54 23.15 18.96
C ASN A 90 -12.84 23.98 17.71
N ALA A 91 -12.76 23.39 16.52
CA ALA A 91 -13.03 24.06 15.24
C ALA A 91 -14.54 24.33 14.96
N LYS A 92 -15.44 24.08 15.93
CA LYS A 92 -16.91 24.32 15.85
C LYS A 92 -17.56 23.79 14.56
N LEU A 93 -17.17 22.61 14.13
CA LEU A 93 -17.92 21.88 13.09
C LEU A 93 -19.20 21.28 13.72
N ASN A 94 -20.10 22.18 14.14
CA ASN A 94 -21.34 21.85 14.85
C ASN A 94 -22.19 20.92 13.97
N ASN A 95 -22.70 19.83 14.58
CA ASN A 95 -23.59 18.79 14.03
C ASN A 95 -22.95 17.64 13.23
N VAL A 96 -21.64 17.43 13.29
CA VAL A 96 -20.98 16.29 12.65
C VAL A 96 -20.39 15.39 13.75
N SER A 97 -20.44 14.05 13.58
CA SER A 97 -19.79 13.13 14.52
C SER A 97 -18.31 13.48 14.66
N SER A 98 -17.70 13.23 15.82
CA SER A 98 -16.28 13.55 16.07
C SER A 98 -15.34 12.93 15.03
N LYS A 99 -15.65 11.72 14.55
CA LYS A 99 -14.88 11.03 13.49
C LYS A 99 -14.97 11.80 12.16
N ASN A 100 -16.16 12.17 11.73
CA ASN A 100 -16.36 12.95 10.49
C ASN A 100 -15.71 14.33 10.56
N SER A 101 -15.69 14.96 11.73
CA SER A 101 -15.03 16.28 11.90
C SER A 101 -13.53 16.20 11.69
N VAL A 102 -12.87 15.13 12.18
CA VAL A 102 -11.44 14.86 11.93
C VAL A 102 -11.19 14.63 10.44
N GLU A 103 -11.99 13.79 9.79
CA GLU A 103 -11.82 13.46 8.38
C GLU A 103 -11.97 14.69 7.48
N ILE A 104 -12.95 15.56 7.76
CA ILE A 104 -13.16 16.84 7.04
C ILE A 104 -11.97 17.77 7.23
N MET A 105 -11.50 17.96 8.47
CA MET A 105 -10.35 18.78 8.79
C MET A 105 -9.08 18.27 8.09
N MET A 106 -8.83 16.99 8.14
CA MET A 106 -7.67 16.38 7.52
C MET A 106 -7.73 16.40 6.00
N LYS A 107 -8.90 16.24 5.39
CA LYS A 107 -9.06 16.42 3.94
C LYS A 107 -8.62 17.82 3.53
N LYS A 108 -9.09 18.86 4.23
CA LYS A 108 -8.67 20.25 3.98
C LYS A 108 -7.17 20.45 4.22
N TYR A 109 -6.59 19.76 5.22
CA TYR A 109 -5.14 19.76 5.44
C TYR A 109 -4.40 19.22 4.22
N TYR A 110 -4.79 18.05 3.70
CA TYR A 110 -4.12 17.45 2.54
C TYR A 110 -4.25 18.26 1.26
N GLU A 111 -5.42 18.85 1.02
CA GLU A 111 -5.63 19.79 -0.09
C GLU A 111 -4.70 21.01 0.02
N SER A 112 -4.59 21.58 1.22
CA SER A 112 -3.71 22.72 1.49
C SER A 112 -2.23 22.34 1.36
N ALA A 113 -1.82 21.20 1.93
CA ALA A 113 -0.45 20.71 1.84
C ALA A 113 -0.04 20.38 0.39
N SER A 114 -0.96 19.83 -0.41
CA SER A 114 -0.73 19.60 -1.84
C SER A 114 -0.51 20.91 -2.60
N THR A 115 -1.31 21.92 -2.30
CA THR A 115 -1.19 23.26 -2.92
C THR A 115 0.16 23.90 -2.58
N LEU A 116 0.58 23.89 -1.32
CA LEU A 116 1.86 24.45 -0.90
C LEU A 116 3.06 23.65 -1.43
N SER A 117 2.95 22.33 -1.49
CA SER A 117 4.00 21.47 -2.06
C SER A 117 4.18 21.76 -3.55
N TYR A 118 3.09 21.89 -4.30
CA TYR A 118 3.14 22.26 -5.71
C TYR A 118 3.74 23.65 -5.91
N PHE A 119 3.33 24.64 -5.11
CA PHE A 119 3.90 25.98 -5.14
C PHE A 119 5.43 25.95 -4.93
N ASN A 120 5.89 25.27 -3.90
CA ASN A 120 7.33 25.14 -3.62
C ASN A 120 8.07 24.44 -4.76
N GLU A 121 7.49 23.38 -5.35
CA GLU A 121 8.07 22.66 -6.50
C GLU A 121 8.24 23.60 -7.71
N ILE A 122 7.21 24.35 -8.08
CA ILE A 122 7.24 25.28 -9.22
C ILE A 122 8.29 26.39 -9.02
N ILE A 123 8.34 26.99 -7.82
CA ILE A 123 9.32 28.04 -7.54
C ILE A 123 10.74 27.49 -7.58
N PHE A 124 10.95 26.32 -7.01
CA PHE A 124 12.27 25.67 -7.04
C PHE A 124 12.71 25.30 -8.46
N GLU A 125 11.81 24.74 -9.28
CA GLU A 125 12.09 24.44 -10.69
C GLU A 125 12.41 25.68 -11.50
N LYS A 126 11.64 26.77 -11.36
CA LYS A 126 11.92 28.06 -12.01
C LYS A 126 13.29 28.64 -11.61
N TYR A 127 13.67 28.48 -10.34
CA TYR A 127 14.97 28.88 -9.87
C TYR A 127 16.11 28.08 -10.56
N VAL A 128 15.96 26.75 -10.65
CA VAL A 128 16.93 25.89 -11.34
C VAL A 128 16.99 26.19 -12.84
N GLU A 129 15.86 26.42 -13.49
CA GLU A 129 15.77 26.75 -14.92
C GLU A 129 16.42 28.10 -15.25
N LYS A 130 16.21 29.12 -14.40
CA LYS A 130 16.87 30.44 -14.56
C LYS A 130 18.39 30.32 -14.52
N SER A 131 18.92 29.41 -13.71
CA SER A 131 20.36 29.16 -13.60
C SER A 131 20.95 28.41 -14.81
N GLN A 132 20.11 27.82 -15.66
CA GLN A 132 20.50 26.99 -16.82
C GLN A 132 20.11 27.62 -18.16
N SER A 133 19.88 28.92 -18.24
CA SER A 133 19.42 29.65 -19.45
C SER A 133 20.14 29.17 -20.71
N ILE A 134 19.41 28.45 -21.58
CA ILE A 134 19.86 27.98 -22.89
C ILE A 134 18.86 28.43 -23.94
N PHE A 135 19.35 29.06 -24.98
CA PHE A 135 18.63 29.46 -26.18
C PHE A 135 17.74 28.31 -26.72
N SER A 136 16.42 28.46 -26.65
CA SER A 136 15.50 27.51 -27.26
C SER A 136 15.12 27.94 -28.68
N ARG A 137 15.28 27.03 -29.66
CA ARG A 137 14.65 27.16 -30.98
C ARG A 137 13.14 27.19 -30.79
N LYS A 138 12.44 28.05 -31.56
CA LYS A 138 10.95 28.03 -31.62
C LYS A 138 10.51 26.66 -32.15
N VAL A 139 9.95 25.83 -31.27
CA VAL A 139 9.37 24.53 -31.64
C VAL A 139 7.86 24.61 -31.41
N TYR A 140 7.07 24.04 -32.30
CA TYR A 140 5.62 23.92 -32.14
C TYR A 140 5.25 22.53 -31.62
N GLY A 141 4.32 22.46 -30.66
CA GLY A 141 3.88 21.18 -30.08
C GLY A 141 4.80 20.63 -29.00
N ILE A 142 4.92 19.30 -28.95
CA ILE A 142 5.74 18.60 -27.96
C ILE A 142 7.22 18.72 -28.34
N HIS A 143 8.03 19.16 -27.40
CA HIS A 143 9.49 19.23 -27.52
C HIS A 143 10.18 18.53 -26.34
N LYS A 144 11.38 18.03 -26.57
CA LYS A 144 12.18 17.28 -25.62
C LYS A 144 13.52 18.00 -25.39
N ASN A 145 13.91 18.16 -24.13
CA ASN A 145 15.19 18.75 -23.74
C ASN A 145 15.77 18.00 -22.54
N LYS A 146 16.87 17.27 -22.76
CA LYS A 146 17.49 16.39 -21.76
C LYS A 146 16.44 15.41 -21.18
N ASN A 147 16.20 15.46 -19.88
CA ASN A 147 15.23 14.62 -19.18
C ASN A 147 13.84 15.25 -19.03
N LYS A 148 13.62 16.43 -19.64
CA LYS A 148 12.35 17.17 -19.60
C LYS A 148 11.66 17.17 -20.95
N ILE A 149 10.32 17.26 -20.87
CA ILE A 149 9.42 17.40 -22.03
C ILE A 149 8.48 18.58 -21.80
N GLY A 150 8.08 19.25 -22.86
CA GLY A 150 7.17 20.37 -22.79
C GLY A 150 6.31 20.55 -24.03
N ILE A 151 5.32 21.43 -23.94
CA ILE A 151 4.44 21.90 -25.02
C ILE A 151 4.74 23.38 -25.22
N GLN A 152 5.01 23.80 -26.46
CA GLN A 152 5.31 25.18 -26.80
C GLN A 152 4.53 25.64 -28.02
N ASN A 153 4.18 26.94 -28.04
CA ASN A 153 3.57 27.64 -29.17
C ASN A 153 2.28 27.00 -29.70
N VAL A 154 1.49 26.39 -28.81
CA VAL A 154 0.23 25.70 -29.16
C VAL A 154 -0.85 26.12 -28.17
N ASP A 155 -2.06 26.42 -28.67
CA ASP A 155 -3.24 26.53 -27.82
C ASP A 155 -3.82 25.13 -27.55
N LEU A 156 -3.95 24.78 -26.27
CA LEU A 156 -4.55 23.51 -25.88
C LEU A 156 -6.03 23.42 -26.19
N LYS A 157 -6.73 24.53 -26.39
CA LYS A 157 -8.15 24.53 -26.80
C LYS A 157 -8.33 23.86 -28.15
N ASP A 158 -7.40 24.13 -29.09
CA ASP A 158 -7.40 23.55 -30.44
C ASP A 158 -6.73 22.18 -30.49
N ASN A 159 -5.90 21.86 -29.48
CA ASN A 159 -5.05 20.66 -29.47
C ASN A 159 -5.18 19.89 -28.16
N LYS A 160 -6.41 19.59 -27.72
CA LYS A 160 -6.69 18.92 -26.43
C LYS A 160 -5.99 17.56 -26.25
N ASN A 161 -5.72 16.85 -27.37
CA ASN A 161 -4.99 15.58 -27.36
C ASN A 161 -3.59 15.68 -26.75
N LEU A 162 -2.93 16.84 -26.83
CA LEU A 162 -1.60 17.05 -26.27
C LEU A 162 -1.57 16.90 -24.74
N ILE A 163 -2.71 17.06 -24.05
CA ILE A 163 -2.82 16.86 -22.61
C ILE A 163 -2.47 15.42 -22.23
N PHE A 164 -2.88 14.43 -23.01
CA PHE A 164 -2.53 13.02 -22.75
C PHE A 164 -1.28 12.58 -23.50
N GLU A 165 -1.04 13.12 -24.68
CA GLU A 165 0.09 12.75 -25.53
C GLU A 165 1.44 13.01 -24.85
N ILE A 166 1.56 14.09 -24.08
CA ILE A 166 2.77 14.37 -23.31
C ILE A 166 3.10 13.25 -22.32
N PHE A 167 2.11 12.67 -21.67
CA PHE A 167 2.30 11.55 -20.74
C PHE A 167 2.64 10.25 -21.48
N ILE A 168 2.06 10.03 -22.67
CA ILE A 168 2.41 8.90 -23.55
C ILE A 168 3.88 8.99 -23.96
N GLU A 169 4.36 10.17 -24.33
CA GLU A 169 5.75 10.40 -24.73
C GLU A 169 6.74 10.16 -23.56
N ILE A 170 6.37 10.54 -22.32
CA ILE A 170 7.13 10.17 -21.11
C ILE A 170 7.16 8.65 -20.95
N GLY A 171 6.03 7.98 -21.16
CA GLY A 171 5.92 6.53 -21.03
C GLY A 171 6.72 5.73 -22.06
N LYS A 172 7.00 6.31 -23.23
CA LYS A 172 7.86 5.71 -24.26
C LYS A 172 9.35 5.82 -23.93
N SER A 173 9.77 6.83 -23.19
CA SER A 173 11.18 7.14 -22.91
C SER A 173 11.65 6.60 -21.56
N LYS A 174 12.90 6.15 -21.50
CA LYS A 174 13.60 5.87 -20.23
C LYS A 174 14.26 7.11 -19.64
N GLU A 175 14.64 8.05 -20.49
CA GLU A 175 15.42 9.23 -20.13
C GLU A 175 14.54 10.40 -19.70
N ILE A 176 13.39 10.58 -20.38
CA ILE A 176 12.45 11.67 -20.11
C ILE A 176 11.52 11.24 -18.99
N SER A 177 11.56 11.98 -17.88
CA SER A 177 10.75 11.68 -16.69
C SER A 177 10.02 12.89 -16.13
N LEU A 178 10.32 14.09 -16.61
CA LEU A 178 9.82 15.36 -16.06
C LEU A 178 9.13 16.19 -17.15
N ILE A 179 8.07 16.90 -16.74
CA ILE A 179 7.42 17.94 -17.54
C ILE A 179 8.02 19.28 -17.11
N ASN A 180 8.32 20.17 -18.06
CA ASN A 180 8.81 21.50 -17.74
C ASN A 180 7.74 22.36 -17.06
N THR A 181 8.18 23.41 -16.36
CA THR A 181 7.32 24.23 -15.50
C THR A 181 6.24 24.97 -16.28
N GLU A 182 6.56 25.48 -17.48
CA GLU A 182 5.60 26.19 -18.33
C GLU A 182 4.47 25.27 -18.75
N THR A 183 4.78 24.03 -19.14
CA THR A 183 3.78 23.05 -19.54
C THR A 183 2.93 22.56 -18.37
N LYS A 184 3.52 22.38 -17.18
CA LYS A 184 2.75 22.07 -15.97
C LYS A 184 1.71 23.17 -15.71
N SER A 185 2.12 24.44 -15.76
CA SER A 185 1.24 25.59 -15.59
C SER A 185 0.20 25.69 -16.71
N LEU A 186 0.60 25.45 -17.96
CA LEU A 186 -0.31 25.44 -19.12
C LEU A 186 -1.42 24.38 -18.97
N ILE A 187 -1.07 23.15 -18.64
CA ILE A 187 -2.04 22.05 -18.44
C ILE A 187 -3.00 22.41 -17.29
N LYS A 188 -2.47 22.88 -16.19
CA LYS A 188 -3.26 23.16 -15.00
C LYS A 188 -4.22 24.32 -15.22
N ALA A 189 -3.80 25.38 -15.93
CA ALA A 189 -4.65 26.51 -16.30
C ALA A 189 -5.76 26.11 -17.31
N ASN A 190 -5.63 25.00 -18.00
CA ASN A 190 -6.57 24.50 -18.99
C ASN A 190 -7.23 23.17 -18.58
N ILE A 191 -7.30 22.87 -17.28
CA ILE A 191 -7.84 21.61 -16.77
C ILE A 191 -9.31 21.40 -17.12
N ASP A 192 -10.07 22.48 -17.25
CA ASP A 192 -11.49 22.47 -17.62
C ASP A 192 -11.74 21.98 -19.06
N LEU A 193 -10.72 21.91 -19.90
CA LEU A 193 -10.81 21.27 -21.22
C LEU A 193 -11.08 19.75 -21.15
N ILE A 194 -10.84 19.14 -19.97
CA ILE A 194 -11.19 17.74 -19.70
C ILE A 194 -12.64 17.67 -19.21
N ASP A 195 -13.54 18.11 -20.07
CA ASP A 195 -14.98 18.11 -19.90
C ASP A 195 -15.61 16.73 -20.20
N ASP A 196 -16.94 16.62 -20.20
CA ASP A 196 -17.66 15.40 -20.52
C ASP A 196 -17.41 14.94 -21.97
N ASN A 197 -17.30 15.88 -22.92
CA ASN A 197 -16.99 15.55 -24.31
C ASN A 197 -15.58 14.93 -24.42
N PHE A 198 -14.61 15.49 -23.70
CA PHE A 198 -13.28 14.90 -23.62
C PHE A 198 -13.32 13.49 -23.04
N ARG A 199 -14.00 13.30 -21.92
CA ARG A 199 -14.08 12.01 -21.22
C ARG A 199 -14.75 10.91 -22.06
N GLN A 200 -15.72 11.27 -22.90
CA GLN A 200 -16.45 10.33 -23.75
C GLN A 200 -15.83 10.09 -25.13
N ASN A 201 -14.79 10.84 -25.48
CA ASN A 201 -14.16 10.71 -26.79
C ASN A 201 -13.26 9.45 -26.85
N PRO A 202 -13.50 8.53 -27.83
CA PRO A 202 -12.72 7.31 -27.97
C PRO A 202 -11.20 7.54 -28.13
N LEU A 203 -10.79 8.65 -28.76
CA LEU A 203 -9.39 9.02 -28.90
C LEU A 203 -8.70 9.16 -27.54
N TYR A 204 -9.32 9.88 -26.61
CA TYR A 204 -8.75 10.11 -25.29
C TYR A 204 -8.85 8.87 -24.40
N SER A 205 -9.86 8.03 -24.61
CA SER A 205 -9.96 6.72 -23.98
C SER A 205 -8.79 5.81 -24.38
N GLU A 206 -8.47 5.73 -25.65
CA GLU A 206 -7.31 4.97 -26.13
C GLU A 206 -5.99 5.57 -25.65
N GLN A 207 -5.85 6.90 -25.64
CA GLN A 207 -4.68 7.57 -25.09
C GLN A 207 -4.49 7.24 -23.60
N PHE A 208 -5.56 7.23 -22.79
CA PHE A 208 -5.49 6.85 -21.38
C PHE A 208 -5.07 5.40 -21.18
N LEU A 209 -5.62 4.47 -21.97
CA LEU A 209 -5.19 3.07 -21.98
C LEU A 209 -3.70 2.93 -22.37
N ASN A 210 -3.23 3.72 -23.33
CA ASN A 210 -1.82 3.76 -23.74
C ASN A 210 -0.91 4.30 -22.61
N ILE A 211 -1.39 5.25 -21.81
CA ILE A 211 -0.69 5.69 -20.58
C ILE A 211 -0.56 4.52 -19.61
N LEU A 212 -1.64 3.79 -19.33
CA LEU A 212 -1.60 2.63 -18.43
C LEU A 212 -0.69 1.49 -18.94
N ARG A 213 -0.62 1.30 -20.27
CA ARG A 213 0.26 0.32 -20.93
C ARG A 213 1.71 0.78 -21.05
N SER A 214 2.06 1.96 -20.55
CA SER A 214 3.40 2.55 -20.67
C SER A 214 4.50 1.60 -20.20
N LYS A 215 5.56 1.48 -20.99
CA LYS A 215 6.72 0.65 -20.64
C LYS A 215 7.60 1.27 -19.56
N ASN A 216 7.61 2.59 -19.43
CA ASN A 216 8.44 3.34 -18.50
C ASN A 216 7.60 4.35 -17.70
N ASN A 217 8.08 4.78 -16.57
CA ASN A 217 7.62 5.95 -15.79
C ASN A 217 6.14 5.96 -15.34
N LEU A 218 5.35 4.87 -15.46
CA LEU A 218 3.91 4.87 -15.18
C LEU A 218 3.58 5.49 -13.81
N SER A 219 4.31 5.09 -12.76
CA SER A 219 4.05 5.61 -11.39
C SER A 219 4.29 7.12 -11.29
N SER A 220 5.32 7.63 -11.96
CA SER A 220 5.62 9.07 -12.03
C SER A 220 4.57 9.81 -12.86
N ILE A 221 4.15 9.23 -13.99
CA ILE A 221 3.09 9.78 -14.85
C ILE A 221 1.80 9.96 -14.06
N LEU A 222 1.30 8.91 -13.41
CA LEU A 222 0.05 8.97 -12.65
C LEU A 222 0.14 9.97 -11.49
N LYS A 223 1.29 10.02 -10.80
CA LYS A 223 1.54 11.01 -9.75
C LYS A 223 1.49 12.44 -10.30
N THR A 224 2.11 12.70 -11.45
CA THR A 224 2.10 14.01 -12.10
C THR A 224 0.70 14.36 -12.59
N MET A 225 -0.03 13.42 -13.22
CA MET A 225 -1.43 13.62 -13.61
C MET A 225 -2.31 14.01 -12.41
N LYS A 226 -2.12 13.36 -11.24
CA LYS A 226 -2.81 13.73 -10.00
C LYS A 226 -2.45 15.14 -9.57
N THR A 227 -1.15 15.47 -9.51
CA THR A 227 -0.66 16.78 -9.06
C THR A 227 -1.17 17.93 -9.93
N LEU A 228 -1.30 17.69 -11.24
CA LEU A 228 -1.84 18.67 -12.20
C LEU A 228 -3.38 18.70 -12.26
N GLY A 229 -4.08 17.80 -11.57
CA GLY A 229 -5.54 17.72 -11.60
C GLY A 229 -6.10 16.92 -12.79
N VAL A 230 -5.23 16.46 -13.71
CA VAL A 230 -5.62 15.73 -14.92
C VAL A 230 -6.35 14.42 -14.60
N LEU A 231 -5.86 13.69 -13.60
CA LEU A 231 -6.48 12.41 -13.21
C LEU A 231 -7.86 12.63 -12.58
N GLN A 232 -8.00 13.65 -11.73
CA GLN A 232 -9.27 14.04 -11.09
C GLN A 232 -10.29 14.53 -12.12
N ALA A 233 -9.85 15.31 -13.11
CA ALA A 233 -10.73 15.79 -14.17
C ALA A 233 -11.16 14.64 -15.10
N TYR A 234 -10.28 13.66 -15.37
CA TYR A 234 -10.60 12.53 -16.25
C TYR A 234 -11.40 11.42 -15.54
N ILE A 235 -11.16 11.21 -14.23
CA ILE A 235 -11.88 10.26 -13.37
C ILE A 235 -12.50 11.04 -12.22
N PRO A 236 -13.71 11.63 -12.39
CA PRO A 236 -14.35 12.44 -11.35
C PRO A 236 -14.52 11.70 -10.03
N GLU A 237 -14.76 10.38 -10.09
CA GLU A 237 -14.90 9.54 -8.91
C GLU A 237 -13.61 9.44 -8.09
N PHE A 238 -12.45 9.56 -8.75
CA PHE A 238 -11.16 9.64 -8.08
C PHE A 238 -10.98 10.98 -7.35
N ALA A 239 -11.53 12.08 -7.89
CA ALA A 239 -11.47 13.39 -7.24
C ALA A 239 -12.11 13.38 -5.83
N GLU A 240 -13.14 12.56 -5.61
CA GLU A 240 -13.86 12.49 -4.35
C GLU A 240 -13.00 11.92 -3.21
N VAL A 241 -12.06 11.02 -3.54
CA VAL A 241 -11.20 10.34 -2.55
C VAL A 241 -9.82 10.98 -2.37
N VAL A 242 -9.50 12.01 -3.16
CA VAL A 242 -8.23 12.74 -3.00
C VAL A 242 -8.17 13.40 -1.62
N GLY A 243 -7.12 13.10 -0.88
CA GLY A 243 -6.95 13.57 0.49
C GLY A 243 -7.92 12.96 1.51
N GLN A 244 -8.76 12.00 1.11
CA GLN A 244 -9.65 11.33 2.04
C GLN A 244 -8.86 10.40 2.97
N MET A 245 -8.97 10.63 4.25
CA MET A 245 -8.39 9.82 5.31
C MET A 245 -9.44 8.84 5.85
N GLN A 246 -9.01 7.63 6.21
CA GLN A 246 -9.75 6.76 7.10
C GLN A 246 -9.17 6.88 8.50
N PHE A 247 -10.02 7.30 9.45
CA PHE A 247 -9.60 7.41 10.85
C PHE A 247 -9.68 6.03 11.50
N ASP A 248 -8.65 5.20 11.23
CA ASP A 248 -8.46 3.89 11.86
C ASP A 248 -6.97 3.59 12.08
N LEU A 249 -6.69 2.54 12.86
CA LEU A 249 -5.32 2.15 13.24
C LEU A 249 -4.57 1.35 12.15
N PHE A 250 -5.24 0.95 11.07
CA PHE A 250 -4.67 0.04 10.08
C PHE A 250 -4.12 0.77 8.87
N HIS A 251 -4.74 1.89 8.47
CA HIS A 251 -4.33 2.67 7.33
C HIS A 251 -3.33 3.74 7.77
N VAL A 252 -2.21 3.86 7.05
CA VAL A 252 -1.18 4.89 7.30
C VAL A 252 -1.13 5.94 6.20
N TYR A 253 -2.01 5.82 5.19
CA TYR A 253 -2.08 6.69 4.03
C TYR A 253 -3.52 7.11 3.73
N THR A 254 -3.68 8.23 3.02
CA THR A 254 -4.97 8.60 2.41
C THR A 254 -5.37 7.60 1.33
N VAL A 255 -6.66 7.51 0.99
CA VAL A 255 -7.19 6.53 0.01
C VAL A 255 -6.48 6.67 -1.34
N ASP A 256 -6.28 7.89 -1.81
CA ASP A 256 -5.58 8.17 -3.08
C ASP A 256 -4.10 7.80 -3.03
N GLU A 257 -3.39 8.05 -1.94
CA GLU A 257 -1.97 7.68 -1.80
C GLU A 257 -1.81 6.15 -1.68
N HIS A 258 -2.71 5.48 -0.94
CA HIS A 258 -2.80 4.03 -0.90
C HIS A 258 -2.98 3.46 -2.31
N THR A 259 -3.95 3.97 -3.06
CA THR A 259 -4.23 3.58 -4.45
C THR A 259 -2.98 3.70 -5.34
N PHE A 260 -2.24 4.80 -5.24
CA PHE A 260 -0.97 4.95 -6.00
C PHE A 260 0.10 3.96 -5.56
N LYS A 261 0.18 3.65 -4.27
CA LYS A 261 1.12 2.63 -3.78
C LYS A 261 0.77 1.24 -4.30
N VAL A 262 -0.51 0.89 -4.39
CA VAL A 262 -0.97 -0.37 -5.01
C VAL A 262 -0.47 -0.46 -6.45
N VAL A 263 -0.75 0.55 -7.29
CA VAL A 263 -0.32 0.56 -8.70
C VAL A 263 1.21 0.58 -8.82
N ARG A 264 1.90 1.33 -7.96
CA ARG A 264 3.38 1.36 -7.92
C ARG A 264 3.96 -0.01 -7.57
N ASN A 265 3.41 -0.69 -6.58
CA ASN A 265 3.86 -2.02 -6.18
C ASN A 265 3.65 -3.03 -7.32
N MET A 266 2.50 -3.02 -7.99
CA MET A 266 2.24 -3.82 -9.20
C MET A 266 3.27 -3.54 -10.28
N ARG A 267 3.58 -2.26 -10.51
CA ARG A 267 4.57 -1.86 -11.51
C ARG A 267 5.96 -2.33 -11.17
N GLN A 268 6.40 -2.19 -9.92
CA GLN A 268 7.69 -2.69 -9.45
C GLN A 268 7.78 -4.22 -9.56
N MET A 269 6.71 -4.93 -9.19
CA MET A 269 6.60 -6.38 -9.32
C MET A 269 6.73 -6.85 -10.77
N LYS A 270 6.17 -6.09 -11.73
CA LYS A 270 6.31 -6.37 -13.17
C LYS A 270 7.73 -6.15 -13.68
N LEU A 271 8.40 -5.11 -13.21
CA LEU A 271 9.71 -4.70 -13.74
C LEU A 271 10.88 -5.45 -13.09
N TYR A 272 10.76 -5.77 -11.80
CA TYR A 272 11.88 -6.30 -11.02
C TYR A 272 11.50 -7.61 -10.34
N LYS A 273 12.32 -8.65 -10.56
CA LYS A 273 12.22 -9.90 -9.83
C LYS A 273 12.75 -9.69 -8.41
N GLN A 274 11.85 -9.58 -7.44
CA GLN A 274 12.17 -9.44 -6.03
C GLN A 274 12.31 -10.83 -5.40
N LYS A 275 13.32 -11.00 -4.54
CA LYS A 275 13.51 -12.26 -3.78
C LYS A 275 12.25 -12.56 -2.95
N GLY A 276 11.74 -13.77 -3.07
CA GLY A 276 10.53 -14.23 -2.39
C GLY A 276 9.22 -13.90 -3.13
N PHE A 277 9.27 -13.19 -4.26
CA PHE A 277 8.11 -12.84 -5.11
C PHE A 277 8.26 -13.37 -6.55
N GLU A 278 8.93 -14.51 -6.69
CA GLU A 278 9.21 -15.12 -8.00
C GLU A 278 7.91 -15.51 -8.73
N LEU A 279 6.96 -16.11 -8.01
CA LEU A 279 5.65 -16.49 -8.53
C LEU A 279 4.87 -15.28 -9.03
N GLU A 280 4.80 -14.23 -8.24
CA GLU A 280 4.08 -13.00 -8.53
C GLU A 280 4.69 -12.27 -9.73
N HIS A 281 6.02 -12.24 -9.81
CA HIS A 281 6.72 -11.68 -10.97
C HIS A 281 6.41 -12.46 -12.25
N GLU A 282 6.36 -13.79 -12.18
CA GLU A 282 5.99 -14.63 -13.30
C GLU A 282 4.54 -14.40 -13.72
N LEU A 283 3.61 -14.39 -12.77
CA LEU A 283 2.18 -14.20 -13.01
C LEU A 283 1.88 -12.84 -13.62
N ILE A 284 2.42 -11.74 -13.06
CA ILE A 284 2.15 -10.40 -13.56
C ILE A 284 2.69 -10.17 -14.99
N ASN A 285 3.67 -10.96 -15.40
CA ASN A 285 4.19 -10.95 -16.76
C ASN A 285 3.44 -11.90 -17.72
N LYS A 286 2.62 -12.82 -17.18
CA LYS A 286 1.79 -13.75 -17.95
C LYS A 286 0.35 -13.27 -18.17
N ILE A 287 -0.18 -12.41 -17.28
CA ILE A 287 -1.55 -11.89 -17.46
C ILE A 287 -1.68 -11.16 -18.80
N PRO A 288 -2.80 -11.37 -19.52
CA PRO A 288 -2.94 -10.86 -20.91
C PRO A 288 -2.95 -9.34 -21.00
N LYS A 289 -3.63 -8.66 -20.05
CA LYS A 289 -3.92 -7.23 -20.08
C LYS A 289 -3.63 -6.58 -18.74
N ILE A 290 -2.41 -6.03 -18.60
CA ILE A 290 -1.97 -5.41 -17.34
C ILE A 290 -2.84 -4.22 -16.94
N GLU A 291 -3.42 -3.49 -17.90
CA GLU A 291 -4.30 -2.36 -17.65
C GLU A 291 -5.56 -2.75 -16.84
N ILE A 292 -6.06 -3.98 -16.97
CA ILE A 292 -7.15 -4.50 -16.13
C ILE A 292 -6.75 -4.46 -14.66
N LEU A 293 -5.55 -4.96 -14.35
CA LEU A 293 -5.04 -4.97 -12.98
C LEU A 293 -4.83 -3.55 -12.44
N TYR A 294 -4.30 -2.64 -13.24
CA TYR A 294 -4.10 -1.25 -12.81
C TYR A 294 -5.42 -0.52 -12.59
N ILE A 295 -6.42 -0.69 -13.47
CA ILE A 295 -7.74 -0.09 -13.30
C ILE A 295 -8.42 -0.67 -12.05
N ALA A 296 -8.37 -1.99 -11.85
CA ALA A 296 -8.88 -2.60 -10.62
C ALA A 296 -8.19 -2.02 -9.38
N GLY A 297 -6.86 -1.86 -9.42
CA GLY A 297 -6.08 -1.23 -8.36
C GLY A 297 -6.42 0.24 -8.12
N ILE A 298 -6.79 1.00 -9.16
CA ILE A 298 -7.24 2.39 -9.01
C ILE A 298 -8.63 2.43 -8.35
N PHE A 299 -9.52 1.51 -8.70
CA PHE A 299 -10.94 1.59 -8.32
C PHE A 299 -11.33 0.80 -7.07
N HIS A 300 -10.47 -0.11 -6.53
CA HIS A 300 -10.87 -1.04 -5.46
C HIS A 300 -11.41 -0.33 -4.22
N ASP A 301 -10.90 0.85 -3.90
CA ASP A 301 -11.23 1.64 -2.73
C ASP A 301 -12.03 2.93 -3.01
N LEU A 302 -12.36 3.25 -4.26
CA LEU A 302 -13.06 4.51 -4.62
C LEU A 302 -14.50 4.61 -4.08
N GLY A 303 -15.05 3.50 -3.59
CA GLY A 303 -16.35 3.50 -2.90
C GLY A 303 -16.29 3.92 -1.43
N LYS A 304 -15.10 4.06 -0.83
CA LYS A 304 -14.94 4.41 0.57
C LYS A 304 -15.50 5.82 0.87
N GLY A 305 -16.17 5.95 2.02
CA GLY A 305 -16.75 7.23 2.44
C GLY A 305 -18.10 7.60 1.83
N LYS A 306 -18.64 6.80 0.90
CA LYS A 306 -19.93 7.09 0.22
C LYS A 306 -21.17 6.51 0.93
N GLY A 307 -20.99 5.84 2.07
CA GLY A 307 -22.06 5.07 2.73
C GLY A 307 -22.38 3.78 1.99
N GLY A 308 -22.69 2.70 2.73
CA GLY A 308 -22.93 1.38 2.16
C GLY A 308 -21.66 0.56 1.90
N ASP A 309 -21.79 -0.52 1.13
CA ASP A 309 -20.67 -1.39 0.78
C ASP A 309 -19.78 -0.74 -0.31
N HIS A 310 -18.58 -0.31 0.10
CA HIS A 310 -17.62 0.34 -0.79
C HIS A 310 -17.20 -0.54 -1.99
N SER A 311 -17.19 -1.87 -1.81
CA SER A 311 -16.82 -2.81 -2.87
C SER A 311 -17.90 -2.87 -3.96
N GLU A 312 -19.18 -2.83 -3.58
CA GLU A 312 -20.30 -2.77 -4.53
C GLU A 312 -20.33 -1.43 -5.29
N ILE A 313 -20.15 -0.32 -4.57
CA ILE A 313 -20.10 1.01 -5.17
C ILE A 313 -18.92 1.11 -6.14
N GLY A 314 -17.72 0.68 -5.72
CA GLY A 314 -16.53 0.65 -6.54
C GLY A 314 -16.68 -0.24 -7.78
N ALA A 315 -17.32 -1.40 -7.64
CA ALA A 315 -17.58 -2.31 -8.75
C ALA A 315 -18.47 -1.69 -9.83
N LYS A 316 -19.57 -1.04 -9.43
CA LYS A 316 -20.46 -0.32 -10.37
C LYS A 316 -19.72 0.82 -11.07
N THR A 317 -18.97 1.59 -10.33
CA THR A 317 -18.19 2.74 -10.82
C THR A 317 -17.12 2.27 -11.81
N SER A 318 -16.36 1.24 -11.47
CA SER A 318 -15.31 0.68 -12.34
C SER A 318 -15.86 0.05 -13.62
N LEU A 319 -17.03 -0.59 -13.55
CA LEU A 319 -17.73 -1.11 -14.73
C LEU A 319 -18.09 0.00 -15.72
N ASN A 320 -18.68 1.09 -15.22
CA ASN A 320 -19.05 2.24 -16.05
C ASN A 320 -17.82 2.91 -16.66
N PHE A 321 -16.75 3.05 -15.89
CA PHE A 321 -15.48 3.58 -16.36
C PHE A 321 -14.86 2.71 -17.47
N ALA A 322 -14.78 1.39 -17.27
CA ALA A 322 -14.24 0.49 -18.27
C ALA A 322 -15.05 0.49 -19.59
N LYS A 323 -16.39 0.55 -19.48
CA LYS A 323 -17.26 0.73 -20.65
C LYS A 323 -17.01 2.05 -21.37
N ARG A 324 -16.86 3.14 -20.62
CA ARG A 324 -16.51 4.47 -21.17
C ARG A 324 -15.18 4.46 -21.92
N LEU A 325 -14.20 3.68 -21.44
CA LEU A 325 -12.92 3.47 -22.14
C LEU A 325 -13.04 2.61 -23.40
N GLY A 326 -14.22 2.10 -23.75
CA GLY A 326 -14.41 1.22 -24.92
C GLY A 326 -13.85 -0.20 -24.71
N MET A 327 -13.62 -0.62 -23.48
CA MET A 327 -13.16 -1.99 -23.18
C MET A 327 -14.24 -3.02 -23.49
N SER A 328 -13.83 -4.23 -23.82
CA SER A 328 -14.77 -5.33 -24.07
C SER A 328 -15.64 -5.60 -22.82
N SER A 329 -16.86 -6.12 -23.04
CA SER A 329 -17.74 -6.49 -21.92
C SER A 329 -17.10 -7.49 -20.97
N THR A 330 -16.27 -8.41 -21.47
CA THR A 330 -15.52 -9.39 -20.67
C THR A 330 -14.50 -8.68 -19.78
N ASP A 331 -13.69 -7.77 -20.33
CA ASP A 331 -12.69 -7.00 -19.57
C ASP A 331 -13.34 -6.10 -18.52
N ALA A 332 -14.42 -5.39 -18.91
CA ALA A 332 -15.15 -4.50 -18.01
C ALA A 332 -15.79 -5.28 -16.83
N ASN A 333 -16.35 -6.45 -17.10
CA ASN A 333 -16.91 -7.33 -16.07
C ASN A 333 -15.81 -7.90 -15.17
N LEU A 334 -14.64 -8.24 -15.71
CA LEU A 334 -13.49 -8.71 -14.92
C LEU A 334 -13.00 -7.62 -13.96
N ILE A 335 -12.86 -6.38 -14.42
CA ILE A 335 -12.48 -5.23 -13.58
C ILE A 335 -13.49 -5.04 -12.45
N SER A 336 -14.79 -5.01 -12.78
CA SER A 336 -15.88 -4.85 -11.81
C SER A 336 -15.87 -5.97 -10.77
N TRP A 337 -15.69 -7.21 -11.20
CA TRP A 337 -15.60 -8.37 -10.33
C TRP A 337 -14.39 -8.30 -9.39
N LEU A 338 -13.21 -7.91 -9.91
CA LEU A 338 -12.00 -7.72 -9.11
C LEU A 338 -12.22 -6.69 -8.00
N VAL A 339 -12.81 -5.53 -8.34
CA VAL A 339 -13.14 -4.49 -7.36
C VAL A 339 -14.14 -4.98 -6.34
N LYS A 340 -15.20 -5.68 -6.77
CA LYS A 340 -16.22 -6.26 -5.86
C LYS A 340 -15.63 -7.28 -4.90
N LYS A 341 -14.68 -8.09 -5.35
CA LYS A 341 -14.14 -9.25 -4.62
C LYS A 341 -12.74 -9.04 -4.05
N HIS A 342 -12.18 -7.82 -4.09
CA HIS A 342 -10.79 -7.58 -3.69
C HIS A 342 -10.44 -8.02 -2.27
N LEU A 343 -11.42 -8.02 -1.34
CA LEU A 343 -11.23 -8.43 0.06
C LEU A 343 -11.38 -9.93 0.32
N ILE A 344 -11.94 -10.71 -0.64
CA ILE A 344 -12.34 -12.09 -0.35
C ILE A 344 -11.13 -12.98 -0.06
N MET A 345 -10.05 -12.84 -0.84
CA MET A 345 -8.86 -13.66 -0.69
C MET A 345 -8.14 -13.37 0.64
N SER A 346 -8.00 -12.12 1.01
CA SER A 346 -7.41 -11.72 2.30
C SER A 346 -8.28 -12.15 3.48
N SER A 347 -9.60 -12.07 3.35
CA SER A 347 -10.53 -12.50 4.41
C SER A 347 -10.47 -14.01 4.64
N ILE A 348 -10.51 -14.82 3.57
CA ILE A 348 -10.49 -16.28 3.68
C ILE A 348 -9.13 -16.74 4.20
N SER A 349 -8.01 -16.25 3.64
CA SER A 349 -6.67 -16.68 4.06
C SER A 349 -6.33 -16.37 5.52
N GLN A 350 -6.91 -15.30 6.09
CA GLN A 350 -6.59 -14.87 7.46
C GLN A 350 -7.60 -15.35 8.51
N LYS A 351 -8.85 -15.68 8.11
CA LYS A 351 -9.92 -16.03 9.05
C LYS A 351 -10.33 -17.48 9.04
N LYS A 352 -9.95 -18.26 7.99
CA LYS A 352 -10.34 -19.67 7.83
C LYS A 352 -9.10 -20.56 7.74
N ASP A 353 -9.27 -21.82 8.09
CA ASP A 353 -8.22 -22.82 7.88
C ASP A 353 -8.21 -23.22 6.40
N ILE A 354 -7.15 -22.78 5.68
CA ILE A 354 -6.97 -23.09 4.26
C ILE A 354 -6.58 -24.55 4.00
N SER A 355 -6.24 -25.32 5.04
CA SER A 355 -5.98 -26.76 4.92
C SER A 355 -7.27 -27.60 4.82
N GLU A 356 -8.41 -27.00 5.14
CA GLU A 356 -9.72 -27.64 5.03
C GLU A 356 -10.22 -27.60 3.57
N PRO A 357 -10.58 -28.78 2.98
CA PRO A 357 -11.07 -28.85 1.60
C PRO A 357 -12.32 -28.00 1.34
N GLU A 358 -13.19 -27.82 2.33
CA GLU A 358 -14.40 -27.02 2.21
C GLU A 358 -14.09 -25.53 2.11
N THR A 359 -13.04 -25.04 2.79
CA THR A 359 -12.56 -23.65 2.66
C THR A 359 -12.12 -23.35 1.23
N ILE A 360 -11.34 -24.26 0.62
CA ILE A 360 -10.90 -24.11 -0.77
C ILE A 360 -12.10 -24.20 -1.72
N LYS A 361 -13.04 -25.11 -1.49
CA LYS A 361 -14.24 -25.28 -2.31
C LYS A 361 -15.11 -24.00 -2.28
N GLU A 362 -15.34 -23.43 -1.10
CA GLU A 362 -16.05 -22.16 -0.95
C GLU A 362 -15.35 -21.03 -1.72
N PHE A 363 -14.03 -20.88 -1.58
CA PHE A 363 -13.28 -19.86 -2.28
C PHE A 363 -13.37 -19.99 -3.80
N ILE A 364 -13.26 -21.22 -4.33
CA ILE A 364 -13.35 -21.51 -5.76
C ILE A 364 -14.75 -21.18 -6.32
N GLN A 365 -15.82 -21.38 -5.57
CA GLN A 365 -17.18 -21.00 -5.99
C GLN A 365 -17.31 -19.49 -6.26
N HIS A 366 -16.46 -18.67 -5.63
CA HIS A 366 -16.42 -17.24 -5.90
C HIS A 366 -15.53 -16.89 -7.08
N VAL A 367 -14.42 -17.62 -7.29
CA VAL A 367 -13.40 -17.27 -8.29
C VAL A 367 -13.66 -17.90 -9.64
N GLU A 368 -14.08 -19.17 -9.69
CA GLU A 368 -14.51 -19.95 -10.85
C GLU A 368 -13.42 -20.25 -11.90
N GLN A 369 -12.51 -19.31 -12.21
CA GLN A 369 -11.56 -19.40 -13.33
C GLN A 369 -10.14 -18.99 -12.91
N ASN A 370 -9.14 -19.62 -13.55
CA ASN A 370 -7.72 -19.29 -13.30
C ASN A 370 -7.38 -17.83 -13.60
N GLU A 371 -7.94 -17.25 -14.66
CA GLU A 371 -7.69 -15.85 -15.00
C GLU A 371 -8.14 -14.92 -13.87
N LYS A 372 -9.36 -15.10 -13.35
CA LYS A 372 -9.86 -14.35 -12.19
C LYS A 372 -8.97 -14.54 -10.96
N LEU A 373 -8.50 -15.78 -10.73
CA LEU A 373 -7.61 -16.12 -9.62
C LEU A 373 -6.26 -15.38 -9.73
N ASP A 374 -5.66 -15.37 -10.92
CA ASP A 374 -4.37 -14.73 -11.16
C ASP A 374 -4.44 -13.21 -10.89
N TYR A 375 -5.45 -12.53 -11.45
CA TYR A 375 -5.65 -11.11 -11.21
C TYR A 375 -5.98 -10.78 -9.75
N LEU A 376 -6.84 -11.58 -9.11
CA LEU A 376 -7.25 -11.37 -7.71
C LEU A 376 -6.05 -11.53 -6.75
N TYR A 377 -5.24 -12.57 -6.95
CA TYR A 377 -4.03 -12.81 -6.17
C TYR A 377 -3.06 -11.64 -6.26
N LEU A 378 -2.77 -11.17 -7.49
CA LEU A 378 -1.88 -10.03 -7.72
C LEU A 378 -2.44 -8.74 -7.11
N LEU A 379 -3.74 -8.48 -7.22
CA LEU A 379 -4.40 -7.33 -6.61
C LEU A 379 -4.28 -7.39 -5.09
N THR A 380 -4.66 -8.51 -4.47
CA THR A 380 -4.67 -8.69 -3.01
C THR A 380 -3.28 -8.52 -2.37
N ILE A 381 -2.24 -9.10 -2.97
CA ILE A 381 -0.86 -8.93 -2.46
C ILE A 381 -0.44 -7.45 -2.49
N ASN A 382 -0.69 -6.77 -3.60
CA ASN A 382 -0.24 -5.39 -3.76
C ASN A 382 -1.06 -4.41 -2.93
N ASP A 383 -2.34 -4.69 -2.68
CA ASP A 383 -3.20 -3.95 -1.78
C ASP A 383 -2.70 -4.04 -0.32
N ILE A 384 -2.54 -5.25 0.21
CA ILE A 384 -2.06 -5.44 1.60
C ILE A 384 -0.67 -4.81 1.80
N ARG A 385 0.26 -4.98 0.84
CA ARG A 385 1.59 -4.36 0.88
C ARG A 385 1.54 -2.83 0.86
N ALA A 386 0.51 -2.26 0.26
CA ALA A 386 0.33 -0.82 0.16
C ALA A 386 -0.36 -0.21 1.38
N THR A 387 -1.18 -0.98 2.11
CA THR A 387 -1.98 -0.49 3.24
C THR A 387 -1.08 -0.04 4.40
N ASN A 388 -0.22 -0.92 4.87
CA ASN A 388 0.76 -0.62 5.93
C ASN A 388 1.94 -1.58 5.80
N PRO A 389 3.16 -1.09 5.51
CA PRO A 389 4.34 -1.94 5.39
C PRO A 389 4.64 -2.79 6.63
N ALA A 390 4.26 -2.30 7.83
CA ALA A 390 4.45 -3.04 9.08
C ALA A 390 3.47 -4.21 9.25
N LEU A 391 2.35 -4.22 8.54
CA LEU A 391 1.36 -5.30 8.56
C LEU A 391 1.66 -6.41 7.55
N TRP A 392 2.53 -6.15 6.56
CA TRP A 392 2.98 -7.16 5.62
C TRP A 392 4.09 -7.99 6.25
N ASN A 393 3.96 -9.30 6.20
CA ASN A 393 4.97 -10.23 6.67
C ASN A 393 4.95 -11.53 5.83
N GLY A 394 6.02 -12.32 5.92
CA GLY A 394 6.16 -13.55 5.13
C GLY A 394 5.11 -14.61 5.45
N TRP A 395 4.54 -14.60 6.65
CA TRP A 395 3.46 -15.51 7.00
C TRP A 395 2.17 -15.19 6.22
N LYS A 396 1.74 -13.92 6.17
CA LYS A 396 0.59 -13.51 5.35
C LYS A 396 0.82 -13.80 3.88
N HIS A 397 2.05 -13.55 3.40
CA HIS A 397 2.43 -13.88 2.04
C HIS A 397 2.28 -15.38 1.77
N GLN A 398 2.77 -16.23 2.67
CA GLN A 398 2.66 -17.69 2.51
C GLN A 398 1.21 -18.17 2.52
N LEU A 399 0.36 -17.65 3.41
CA LEU A 399 -1.07 -18.01 3.43
C LEU A 399 -1.77 -17.66 2.10
N LEU A 400 -1.52 -16.49 1.55
CA LEU A 400 -2.09 -16.08 0.27
C LEU A 400 -1.58 -16.95 -0.88
N LYS A 401 -0.29 -17.27 -0.86
CA LYS A 401 0.35 -18.15 -1.86
C LYS A 401 -0.20 -19.57 -1.80
N ASP A 402 -0.36 -20.12 -0.61
CA ASP A 402 -0.92 -21.45 -0.41
C ASP A 402 -2.38 -21.51 -0.88
N LEU A 403 -3.21 -20.52 -0.50
CA LEU A 403 -4.59 -20.40 -0.98
C LEU A 403 -4.64 -20.34 -2.52
N TYR A 404 -3.74 -19.55 -3.14
CA TYR A 404 -3.65 -19.45 -4.60
C TYR A 404 -3.31 -20.81 -5.24
N ILE A 405 -2.25 -21.48 -4.76
CA ILE A 405 -1.77 -22.77 -5.33
C ILE A 405 -2.83 -23.86 -5.18
N LEU A 406 -3.43 -24.00 -4.00
CA LEU A 406 -4.47 -25.00 -3.73
C LEU A 406 -5.70 -24.76 -4.61
N SER A 407 -6.13 -23.50 -4.72
CA SER A 407 -7.30 -23.15 -5.54
C SER A 407 -7.03 -23.38 -7.03
N ARG A 408 -5.85 -22.99 -7.53
CA ARG A 408 -5.47 -23.21 -8.94
C ARG A 408 -5.44 -24.70 -9.31
N SER A 409 -4.86 -25.52 -8.45
CA SER A 409 -4.84 -26.98 -8.63
C SER A 409 -6.25 -27.57 -8.68
N LYS A 410 -7.13 -27.12 -7.81
CA LYS A 410 -8.51 -27.59 -7.75
C LYS A 410 -9.33 -27.13 -8.96
N ILE A 411 -9.18 -25.90 -9.42
CA ILE A 411 -9.85 -25.39 -10.64
C ILE A 411 -9.44 -26.22 -11.85
N ASN A 412 -8.15 -26.59 -11.95
CA ASN A 412 -7.64 -27.39 -13.05
C ASN A 412 -7.99 -28.87 -12.96
N GLN A 413 -8.69 -29.32 -11.92
CA GLN A 413 -8.99 -30.73 -11.62
C GLN A 413 -7.72 -31.62 -11.61
N GLN A 414 -6.58 -31.01 -11.45
CA GLN A 414 -5.32 -31.73 -11.30
C GLN A 414 -5.27 -32.26 -9.86
N PRO A 415 -4.77 -33.47 -9.65
CA PRO A 415 -4.36 -33.87 -8.31
C PRO A 415 -3.42 -32.75 -7.82
N VAL A 416 -3.66 -32.25 -6.61
CA VAL A 416 -2.77 -31.27 -5.99
C VAL A 416 -1.39 -31.90 -6.09
N MET A 417 -0.61 -31.51 -7.09
CA MET A 417 0.84 -31.70 -7.00
C MET A 417 1.23 -30.81 -5.83
N ALA A 418 1.26 -31.46 -4.67
CA ALA A 418 1.63 -30.83 -3.44
C ALA A 418 3.03 -30.25 -3.62
N SER A 419 3.09 -28.94 -3.92
CA SER A 419 4.22 -28.14 -3.48
C SER A 419 4.17 -27.98 -1.93
N SER A 420 3.06 -28.37 -1.29
CA SER A 420 3.00 -28.67 0.13
C SER A 420 3.38 -30.13 0.33
N GLU A 421 4.59 -30.36 0.77
CA GLU A 421 5.00 -31.65 1.33
C GLU A 421 3.86 -32.22 2.17
N THR A 422 3.45 -33.47 1.91
CA THR A 422 2.46 -34.15 2.74
C THR A 422 2.99 -34.23 4.17
N ALA A 423 2.10 -34.36 5.16
CA ALA A 423 2.54 -34.58 6.54
C ALA A 423 3.56 -35.71 6.65
N LEU A 424 3.41 -36.76 5.84
CA LEU A 424 4.34 -37.90 5.78
C LEU A 424 5.71 -37.50 5.20
N GLU A 425 5.72 -36.74 4.12
CA GLU A 425 6.96 -36.25 3.49
C GLU A 425 7.69 -35.28 4.41
N ARG A 426 6.97 -34.36 5.08
CA ARG A 426 7.55 -33.46 6.07
C ARG A 426 8.17 -34.23 7.24
N LYS A 427 7.47 -35.21 7.81
CA LYS A 427 8.03 -36.12 8.83
C LYS A 427 9.34 -36.73 8.35
N LYS A 428 9.35 -37.30 7.14
CA LYS A 428 10.52 -37.95 6.55
C LYS A 428 11.68 -36.96 6.35
N ASN A 429 11.41 -35.79 5.76
CA ASN A 429 12.41 -34.76 5.46
C ASN A 429 13.02 -34.16 6.73
N VAL A 430 12.24 -34.04 7.81
CA VAL A 430 12.76 -33.64 9.11
C VAL A 430 13.66 -34.74 9.69
N LEU A 431 13.19 -35.97 9.72
CA LEU A 431 13.94 -37.09 10.33
C LEU A 431 15.30 -37.37 9.66
N ILE A 432 15.43 -37.14 8.36
CA ILE A 432 16.70 -37.29 7.62
C ILE A 432 17.81 -36.37 8.18
N LYS A 433 17.46 -35.23 8.78
CA LYS A 433 18.41 -34.24 9.32
C LYS A 433 19.05 -34.65 10.67
N PHE A 434 18.61 -35.76 11.26
CA PHE A 434 19.01 -36.20 12.59
C PHE A 434 19.68 -37.58 12.53
N ASN A 435 20.53 -37.89 13.50
CA ASN A 435 21.16 -39.21 13.61
C ASN A 435 20.16 -40.30 14.09
N ASP A 436 20.54 -41.56 14.08
CA ASP A 436 19.61 -42.67 14.32
C ASP A 436 19.01 -42.69 15.74
N GLU A 437 19.78 -42.33 16.74
CA GLU A 437 19.29 -42.20 18.12
C GLU A 437 18.25 -41.07 18.24
N GLN A 438 18.56 -39.91 17.69
CA GLN A 438 17.67 -38.74 17.66
C GLN A 438 16.39 -39.01 16.85
N ARG A 439 16.53 -39.75 15.71
CA ARG A 439 15.37 -40.18 14.92
C ARG A 439 14.40 -41.06 15.70
N ASN A 440 14.90 -41.96 16.53
CA ASN A 440 14.04 -42.80 17.34
C ASN A 440 13.26 -42.01 18.39
N ILE A 441 13.86 -40.99 18.98
CA ILE A 441 13.19 -40.07 19.92
C ILE A 441 12.11 -39.27 19.19
N LEU A 442 12.46 -38.70 18.04
CA LEU A 442 11.55 -37.90 17.25
C LEU A 442 10.40 -38.73 16.65
N LYS A 443 10.63 -39.97 16.23
CA LYS A 443 9.55 -40.85 15.75
C LYS A 443 8.50 -41.04 16.83
N ARG A 444 8.89 -41.40 18.07
CA ARG A 444 7.95 -41.55 19.19
C ARG A 444 7.16 -40.27 19.47
N TYR A 445 7.81 -39.13 19.37
CA TYR A 445 7.14 -37.82 19.55
C TYR A 445 6.17 -37.54 18.41
N PHE A 446 6.57 -37.78 17.14
CA PHE A 446 5.75 -37.54 15.95
C PHE A 446 4.56 -38.50 15.84
N ASP A 447 4.73 -39.76 16.29
CA ASP A 447 3.65 -40.76 16.25
C ASP A 447 2.53 -40.40 17.26
N ASN A 448 2.83 -39.58 18.26
CA ASN A 448 1.85 -39.06 19.23
C ASN A 448 1.25 -37.71 18.85
N LEU A 449 1.53 -37.20 17.64
CA LEU A 449 0.97 -35.93 17.13
C LEU A 449 0.07 -36.18 15.91
N ASP A 450 -1.05 -35.48 15.86
CA ASP A 450 -1.96 -35.52 14.74
C ASP A 450 -1.32 -34.95 13.45
N ASN A 451 -1.78 -35.40 12.29
CA ASN A 451 -1.30 -34.91 11.01
C ASN A 451 -1.51 -33.41 10.80
N SER A 452 -2.50 -32.81 11.44
CA SER A 452 -2.75 -31.36 11.40
C SER A 452 -1.55 -30.56 11.93
N PHE A 453 -0.80 -31.07 12.94
CA PHE A 453 0.43 -30.45 13.42
C PHE A 453 1.47 -30.30 12.31
N PHE A 454 1.66 -31.36 11.50
CA PHE A 454 2.61 -31.37 10.38
C PHE A 454 2.13 -30.54 9.19
N ASN A 455 0.83 -30.46 8.98
CA ASN A 455 0.25 -29.66 7.92
C ASN A 455 0.36 -28.14 8.21
N LYS A 456 0.29 -27.74 9.47
CA LYS A 456 0.40 -26.32 9.90
C LYS A 456 1.83 -25.82 10.11
N ASN A 457 2.82 -26.71 10.09
CA ASN A 457 4.23 -26.35 10.26
C ASN A 457 5.03 -26.72 8.99
N ASP A 458 5.82 -25.79 8.48
CA ASP A 458 6.77 -26.05 7.40
C ASP A 458 7.95 -26.90 7.89
N THR A 459 8.67 -27.56 6.95
CA THR A 459 9.80 -28.46 7.25
C THR A 459 10.95 -27.74 7.97
N GLU A 460 11.14 -26.43 7.77
CA GLU A 460 12.17 -25.66 8.49
C GLU A 460 11.76 -25.45 9.96
N SER A 461 10.51 -25.04 10.20
CA SER A 461 9.95 -24.89 11.54
C SER A 461 9.94 -26.21 12.30
N LEU A 462 9.52 -27.30 11.66
CA LEU A 462 9.54 -28.64 12.25
C LEU A 462 10.97 -29.10 12.59
N SER A 463 11.95 -28.81 11.72
CA SER A 463 13.36 -29.13 11.99
C SER A 463 13.91 -28.36 13.19
N TRP A 464 13.57 -27.07 13.28
CA TRP A 464 13.96 -26.23 14.42
C TRP A 464 13.32 -26.70 15.72
N GLN A 465 12.00 -26.96 15.73
CA GLN A 465 11.28 -27.49 16.89
C GLN A 465 11.85 -28.85 17.32
N SER A 466 12.15 -29.75 16.36
CA SER A 466 12.77 -31.03 16.61
C SER A 466 14.15 -30.90 17.26
N GLY A 467 14.97 -29.95 16.78
CA GLY A 467 16.26 -29.63 17.38
C GLY A 467 16.15 -29.18 18.84
N LEU A 468 15.14 -28.35 19.16
CA LEU A 468 14.86 -27.92 20.52
C LEU A 468 14.45 -29.09 21.42
N ILE A 469 13.61 -30.01 20.91
CA ILE A 469 13.15 -31.20 21.63
C ILE A 469 14.34 -32.12 21.95
N ILE A 470 15.18 -32.38 20.97
CA ILE A 470 16.39 -33.21 21.16
C ILE A 470 17.34 -32.59 22.17
N LYS A 471 17.61 -31.28 22.06
CA LYS A 471 18.52 -30.59 22.98
C LYS A 471 18.02 -30.57 24.43
N ASN A 472 16.71 -30.65 24.63
CA ASN A 472 16.06 -30.54 25.93
C ASN A 472 15.22 -31.81 26.26
N GLN A 473 15.62 -32.99 25.80
CA GLN A 473 14.84 -34.23 25.93
C GLN A 473 14.49 -34.59 27.38
N ASN A 474 15.30 -34.18 28.37
CA ASN A 474 15.11 -34.44 29.78
C ASN A 474 14.31 -33.36 30.52
N LYS A 475 13.79 -32.33 29.80
CA LYS A 475 13.03 -31.25 30.40
C LYS A 475 11.54 -31.42 30.14
N ASN A 476 10.73 -31.19 31.17
CA ASN A 476 9.27 -31.21 31.05
C ASN A 476 8.75 -30.01 30.22
N ILE A 477 9.48 -28.90 30.26
CA ILE A 477 9.14 -27.69 29.50
C ILE A 477 10.28 -27.40 28.52
N VAL A 478 9.92 -27.26 27.23
CA VAL A 478 10.84 -26.86 26.16
C VAL A 478 10.32 -25.56 25.58
N VAL A 479 11.12 -24.51 25.65
CA VAL A 479 10.81 -23.21 25.03
C VAL A 479 11.92 -22.86 24.05
N GLY A 480 11.54 -22.34 22.90
CA GLY A 480 12.47 -21.79 21.93
C GLY A 480 11.89 -20.56 21.24
N CYS A 481 12.76 -19.60 20.97
CA CYS A 481 12.43 -18.37 20.25
C CYS A 481 13.27 -18.26 18.98
N LYS A 482 12.67 -17.83 17.88
CA LYS A 482 13.34 -17.58 16.61
C LYS A 482 12.77 -16.30 15.98
N ALA A 483 13.63 -15.34 15.67
CA ALA A 483 13.25 -14.20 14.85
C ALA A 483 12.90 -14.69 13.43
N ILE A 484 11.76 -14.27 12.89
CA ILE A 484 11.31 -14.61 11.54
C ILE A 484 11.34 -13.43 10.59
N PHE A 485 11.16 -12.20 11.10
CA PHE A 485 11.27 -10.91 10.41
C PHE A 485 11.68 -9.82 11.40
N GLU A 486 11.99 -8.62 10.93
CA GLU A 486 12.51 -7.51 11.74
C GLU A 486 11.75 -7.26 13.07
N ASN A 487 10.43 -7.53 13.12
CA ASN A 487 9.61 -7.28 14.31
C ASN A 487 8.77 -8.49 14.74
N LEU A 488 9.05 -9.68 14.19
CA LEU A 488 8.27 -10.88 14.49
C LEU A 488 9.13 -11.97 15.08
N ILE A 489 8.64 -12.55 16.17
CA ILE A 489 9.27 -13.67 16.86
C ILE A 489 8.33 -14.87 16.82
N LYS A 490 8.84 -16.02 16.36
CA LYS A 490 8.18 -17.32 16.52
C LYS A 490 8.63 -17.94 17.83
N ILE A 491 7.69 -18.26 18.70
CA ILE A 491 7.92 -18.89 20.00
C ILE A 491 7.30 -20.28 19.95
N PHE A 492 8.10 -21.30 20.23
CA PHE A 492 7.64 -22.68 20.40
C PHE A 492 7.67 -23.09 21.86
N ILE A 493 6.57 -23.68 22.34
CA ILE A 493 6.45 -24.13 23.73
C ILE A 493 5.90 -25.56 23.73
N LYS A 494 6.69 -26.52 24.22
CA LYS A 494 6.26 -27.89 24.52
C LYS A 494 6.19 -28.05 26.02
N VAL A 495 5.06 -28.52 26.55
CA VAL A 495 4.81 -28.66 27.98
C VAL A 495 3.80 -29.78 28.24
N GLU A 496 3.70 -30.26 29.46
CA GLU A 496 2.61 -31.12 29.90
C GLU A 496 1.26 -30.40 29.73
N ASN A 497 0.28 -31.08 29.12
CA ASN A 497 -1.01 -30.47 28.83
C ASN A 497 -1.83 -30.30 30.10
N SER A 498 -2.42 -29.12 30.29
CA SER A 498 -3.29 -28.81 31.43
C SER A 498 -4.35 -27.78 31.06
N GLN A 499 -5.46 -27.79 31.78
CA GLN A 499 -6.55 -26.87 31.55
C GLN A 499 -6.11 -25.40 31.74
N GLY A 500 -6.54 -24.52 30.84
CA GLY A 500 -6.22 -23.09 30.89
C GLY A 500 -4.79 -22.71 30.46
N LEU A 501 -4.06 -23.63 29.86
CA LEU A 501 -2.66 -23.43 29.45
C LEU A 501 -2.52 -22.28 28.45
N PHE A 502 -3.43 -22.18 27.48
CA PHE A 502 -3.44 -21.08 26.51
C PHE A 502 -3.56 -19.70 27.19
N TYR A 503 -4.49 -19.57 28.13
CA TYR A 503 -4.64 -18.33 28.90
C TYR A 503 -3.37 -17.97 29.68
N LYS A 504 -2.70 -18.97 30.27
CA LYS A 504 -1.44 -18.74 30.98
C LYS A 504 -0.35 -18.22 30.03
N PHE A 505 -0.23 -18.80 28.84
CA PHE A 505 0.76 -18.37 27.84
C PHE A 505 0.47 -16.95 27.34
N THR A 506 -0.76 -16.66 26.93
CA THR A 506 -1.11 -15.32 26.42
C THR A 506 -0.90 -14.24 27.46
N LYS A 507 -1.19 -14.52 28.75
CA LYS A 507 -0.95 -13.60 29.86
C LYS A 507 0.55 -13.35 30.11
N VAL A 508 1.41 -14.37 29.97
CA VAL A 508 2.87 -14.21 30.09
C VAL A 508 3.40 -13.40 28.91
N LEU A 509 2.97 -13.71 27.69
CA LEU A 509 3.40 -12.99 26.47
C LEU A 509 3.00 -11.51 26.52
N GLU A 510 1.76 -11.22 26.95
CA GLU A 510 1.27 -9.84 27.15
C GLU A 510 2.11 -9.07 28.18
N ARG A 511 2.40 -9.68 29.34
CA ARG A 511 3.26 -9.08 30.38
C ARG A 511 4.69 -8.83 29.90
N SER A 512 5.17 -9.64 28.96
CA SER A 512 6.48 -9.47 28.33
C SER A 512 6.47 -8.43 27.19
N GLY A 513 5.38 -7.69 27.00
CA GLY A 513 5.23 -6.71 25.92
C GLY A 513 5.13 -7.32 24.53
N LEU A 514 4.70 -8.59 24.44
CA LEU A 514 4.55 -9.32 23.19
C LEU A 514 3.06 -9.42 22.82
N GLU A 515 2.68 -8.84 21.71
CA GLU A 515 1.37 -8.98 21.11
C GLU A 515 1.30 -10.29 20.31
N VAL A 516 0.36 -11.17 20.61
CA VAL A 516 0.14 -12.42 19.88
C VAL A 516 -0.61 -12.11 18.58
N ILE A 517 0.02 -12.41 17.45
CA ILE A 517 -0.54 -12.22 16.10
C ILE A 517 -1.21 -13.51 15.62
N ASP A 518 -0.57 -14.65 15.90
CA ASP A 518 -1.07 -15.97 15.51
C ASP A 518 -0.68 -17.01 16.56
N ALA A 519 -1.51 -18.04 16.72
CA ALA A 519 -1.25 -19.12 17.64
C ALA A 519 -1.70 -20.47 17.05
N ASN A 520 -0.78 -21.40 16.95
CA ASN A 520 -1.06 -22.78 16.62
C ASN A 520 -0.99 -23.64 17.88
N ILE A 521 -2.13 -24.16 18.31
CA ILE A 521 -2.30 -24.90 19.54
C ILE A 521 -2.55 -26.36 19.21
N PHE A 522 -1.68 -27.23 19.70
CA PHE A 522 -1.79 -28.67 19.48
C PHE A 522 -1.62 -29.43 20.77
N SER A 523 -2.42 -30.47 20.94
CA SER A 523 -2.23 -31.48 21.97
C SER A 523 -1.83 -32.81 21.33
N SER A 524 -1.04 -33.60 22.06
CA SER A 524 -0.75 -34.97 21.64
C SER A 524 -2.02 -35.83 21.63
N ILE A 525 -2.01 -36.92 20.86
CA ILE A 525 -3.16 -37.83 20.71
C ILE A 525 -3.60 -38.39 22.06
N ASP A 526 -2.64 -38.69 22.96
CA ASP A 526 -2.91 -39.12 24.34
C ASP A 526 -3.28 -37.94 25.30
N ASN A 527 -3.36 -36.72 24.79
CA ASN A 527 -3.68 -35.49 25.49
C ASN A 527 -2.73 -35.14 26.67
N LYS A 528 -1.53 -35.71 26.72
CA LYS A 528 -0.56 -35.47 27.81
C LYS A 528 0.38 -34.32 27.52
N VAL A 529 0.67 -34.03 26.27
CA VAL A 529 1.63 -33.01 25.86
C VAL A 529 0.95 -31.95 25.00
N ALA A 530 1.21 -30.69 25.29
CA ALA A 530 0.86 -29.57 24.44
C ALA A 530 2.11 -29.07 23.69
N ALA A 531 1.96 -28.85 22.36
CA ALA A 531 3.01 -28.34 21.48
C ALA A 531 2.49 -27.09 20.75
N ASN A 532 2.77 -25.93 21.30
CA ASN A 532 2.16 -24.68 20.88
C ASN A 532 3.19 -23.78 20.19
N THR A 533 2.77 -23.11 19.14
CA THR A 533 3.61 -22.13 18.43
C THR A 533 2.89 -20.80 18.38
N PHE A 534 3.54 -19.73 18.83
CA PHE A 534 3.03 -18.38 18.79
C PHE A 534 3.86 -17.55 17.81
N ILE A 535 3.20 -16.72 17.01
CA ILE A 535 3.83 -15.62 16.28
C ILE A 535 3.48 -14.35 17.03
N THR A 536 4.50 -13.64 17.51
CA THR A 536 4.36 -12.46 18.34
C THR A 536 5.09 -11.28 17.75
N LYS A 537 4.64 -10.07 18.12
CA LYS A 537 5.25 -8.78 17.77
C LYS A 537 5.47 -7.99 19.06
N PHE A 538 6.53 -7.18 19.13
CA PHE A 538 6.68 -6.23 20.23
C PHE A 538 5.62 -5.13 20.16
N SER A 539 4.92 -4.91 21.26
CA SER A 539 3.85 -3.91 21.39
C SER A 539 4.35 -2.46 21.42
N HIS A 540 5.66 -2.23 21.69
CA HIS A 540 6.31 -0.92 21.66
C HIS A 540 7.67 -1.01 20.97
N HIS A 541 8.10 0.09 20.35
CA HIS A 541 9.45 0.24 19.76
C HIS A 541 10.54 0.15 20.84
N CYS A 542 10.78 -1.03 21.37
CA CYS A 542 11.96 -1.32 22.13
C CYS A 542 12.99 -1.88 21.15
N LEU A 543 13.98 -1.06 20.82
CA LEU A 543 15.15 -1.45 20.04
C LEU A 543 15.89 -2.57 20.81
N LEU A 544 15.68 -3.82 20.43
CA LEU A 544 16.55 -4.92 20.81
C LEU A 544 17.83 -4.86 19.97
N TYR A 545 18.71 -3.96 20.34
CA TYR A 545 20.13 -4.06 20.04
C TYR A 545 20.85 -4.50 21.32
N THR A 546 20.81 -5.81 21.62
CA THR A 546 21.87 -6.48 22.38
C THR A 546 21.64 -8.00 22.37
N SER A 547 22.73 -8.76 22.32
CA SER A 547 22.80 -10.22 22.52
C SER A 547 22.19 -10.69 23.87
N ASP A 548 21.91 -9.79 24.81
CA ASP A 548 21.43 -10.07 26.16
C ASP A 548 19.90 -10.29 26.23
N ALA A 549 19.13 -9.78 25.27
CA ALA A 549 17.67 -9.96 25.24
C ALA A 549 17.24 -11.42 24.99
N ALA A 550 18.08 -12.22 24.35
CA ALA A 550 17.84 -13.67 24.18
C ALA A 550 17.97 -14.43 25.52
N ASP A 551 18.73 -13.91 26.48
CA ASP A 551 18.92 -14.52 27.79
C ASP A 551 17.85 -14.10 28.81
N GLU A 552 17.25 -12.92 28.68
CA GLU A 552 16.08 -12.50 29.50
C GLU A 552 14.82 -13.30 29.16
N VAL A 553 14.56 -13.56 27.88
CA VAL A 553 13.42 -14.43 27.47
C VAL A 553 13.61 -15.89 27.95
N ARG A 554 14.84 -16.31 28.27
CA ARG A 554 15.12 -17.62 28.86
C ARG A 554 14.83 -17.71 30.36
N ARG A 555 14.68 -16.56 31.04
CA ARG A 555 14.38 -16.48 32.50
C ARG A 555 12.89 -16.38 32.83
N VAL A 556 12.02 -16.17 31.81
CA VAL A 556 10.55 -16.18 31.91
C VAL A 556 10.02 -17.54 31.45
#